data_4519c8a66013945dfb8edd87aad6ad79
#
_entry.id   4519c8a66013945dfb8edd87aad6ad79
#
_cell.length_a   1.000
_cell.length_b   1.000
_cell.length_c   1.000
_cell.angle_alpha   90.00
_cell.angle_beta   90.00
_cell.angle_gamma   90.00
#
_symmetry.space_group_name_H-M   'P 1'
#
loop_
_entity.id
_entity.type
_entity.pdbx_description
1 polymer ?
#
loop_
_entity_poly.entity_id
_entity_poly.type
_entity_poly.pdbx_seq_one_letter_code
_entity_poly.pdbx_strand_id
1 'polypeptide(L)'
;MFVITRRSIIFSALALFTVWTSAAAAQDVSSTSDASRIEPASQSGATAADDDAAPVLAEPDFRVLNLPSTLRLPRHGSGFQLTHRFNGNLRQGSLSGNAGNLFGLDQGAAVGFEYRFGIARHVQAAVYRTAIDKTFQFYGKYDAVRQSDSIPVSLSALVSVEGADNFQERYSPALGLVVSRMVGDRLAAYATPVWVHNTAAILNVDRDTVFVGVGGRVRVSSTVYVVGEIAPRAGGYSPDKSAYGFGVEKRVGGHLFQINFNNGQGTTFGQLARGGLADSLFLGFNLARKFF
;
A
#
# COMPACT_ATOMS: atom_id res chain seq x y z
N MET A 1 -16.84 -49.43 1.86
CA MET A 1 -17.68 -48.34 2.33
C MET A 1 -17.09 -47.83 3.62
N PHE A 2 -16.09 -46.93 3.54
CA PHE A 2 -15.43 -46.35 4.71
C PHE A 2 -15.78 -44.86 4.73
N VAL A 3 -16.48 -44.45 5.77
CA VAL A 3 -16.85 -43.07 6.06
C VAL A 3 -15.70 -42.44 6.85
N ILE A 4 -15.00 -41.45 6.26
CA ILE A 4 -13.98 -40.66 6.96
C ILE A 4 -14.66 -39.40 7.48
N THR A 5 -14.83 -39.35 8.79
CA THR A 5 -15.35 -38.18 9.52
C THR A 5 -14.26 -37.11 9.60
N ARG A 6 -14.49 -35.94 8.98
CA ARG A 6 -13.65 -34.73 9.15
C ARG A 6 -13.86 -34.15 10.54
N ARG A 7 -12.83 -34.13 11.37
CA ARG A 7 -12.79 -33.37 12.62
C ARG A 7 -12.41 -31.92 12.30
N SER A 8 -13.34 -31.01 12.55
CA SER A 8 -13.11 -29.57 12.52
C SER A 8 -12.28 -29.18 13.74
N ILE A 9 -11.10 -28.63 13.52
CA ILE A 9 -10.28 -28.00 14.56
C ILE A 9 -10.64 -26.52 14.54
N ILE A 10 -11.38 -26.09 15.56
CA ILE A 10 -11.71 -24.68 15.81
C ILE A 10 -10.55 -24.09 16.61
N PHE A 11 -9.76 -23.23 15.99
CA PHE A 11 -8.82 -22.35 16.69
C PHE A 11 -9.55 -21.08 17.09
N SER A 12 -9.93 -20.99 18.38
CA SER A 12 -10.41 -19.74 18.97
C SER A 12 -9.22 -18.89 19.38
N ALA A 13 -8.89 -17.89 18.58
CA ALA A 13 -7.96 -16.83 18.98
C ALA A 13 -8.76 -15.72 19.67
N LEU A 14 -8.82 -15.78 20.99
CA LEU A 14 -9.39 -14.73 21.83
C LEU A 14 -8.31 -13.67 22.10
N ALA A 15 -8.35 -12.55 21.40
CA ALA A 15 -7.50 -11.40 21.69
C ALA A 15 -8.19 -10.51 22.72
N LEU A 16 -7.67 -10.53 23.96
CA LEU A 16 -8.06 -9.59 25.02
C LEU A 16 -7.44 -8.21 24.72
N PHE A 17 -8.27 -7.25 24.35
CA PHE A 17 -7.92 -5.82 24.41
C PHE A 17 -8.21 -5.31 25.83
N THR A 18 -7.19 -5.15 26.66
CA THR A 18 -7.28 -4.38 27.89
C THR A 18 -7.08 -2.90 27.61
N VAL A 19 -8.14 -2.12 27.72
CA VAL A 19 -8.10 -0.66 27.68
C VAL A 19 -7.62 -0.17 29.03
N TRP A 20 -6.44 0.41 29.09
CA TRP A 20 -5.97 1.16 30.25
C TRP A 20 -6.47 2.60 30.17
N THR A 21 -7.41 2.94 31.02
CA THR A 21 -7.82 4.34 31.28
C THR A 21 -6.96 4.88 32.42
N SER A 22 -6.05 5.80 32.11
CA SER A 22 -5.33 6.57 33.12
C SER A 22 -6.17 7.78 33.49
N ALA A 23 -6.65 7.82 34.73
CA ALA A 23 -7.26 8.99 35.33
C ALA A 23 -6.16 9.99 35.74
N ALA A 24 -6.19 11.18 35.18
CA ALA A 24 -5.35 12.28 35.61
C ALA A 24 -6.00 12.96 36.85
N ALA A 25 -5.35 12.84 38.00
CA ALA A 25 -5.68 13.60 39.17
C ALA A 25 -4.95 14.95 39.11
N ALA A 26 -5.70 16.02 39.07
CA ALA A 26 -5.19 17.39 39.27
C ALA A 26 -4.88 17.60 40.77
N GLN A 27 -3.66 17.99 41.08
CA GLN A 27 -3.30 18.57 42.38
C GLN A 27 -2.81 19.98 42.18
N ASP A 28 -3.59 20.90 42.71
CA ASP A 28 -3.24 22.28 42.99
C ASP A 28 -2.23 22.34 44.14
N VAL A 29 -1.07 22.96 43.95
CA VAL A 29 -0.22 23.42 45.04
C VAL A 29 0.37 24.79 44.71
N SER A 30 -0.01 25.76 45.54
CA SER A 30 0.42 27.15 45.58
C SER A 30 1.91 27.31 45.93
N SER A 31 2.51 28.26 45.26
CA SER A 31 3.67 29.12 45.53
C SER A 31 4.40 29.02 46.87
N THR A 32 5.73 28.87 46.82
CA THR A 32 6.67 29.77 47.52
C THR A 32 8.03 29.77 46.83
N SER A 33 8.54 31.00 46.65
CA SER A 33 9.86 31.33 46.08
C SER A 33 11.01 30.85 46.93
N ASP A 34 12.02 30.22 46.31
CA ASP A 34 13.40 30.46 46.73
C ASP A 34 14.36 30.27 45.56
N ALA A 35 15.21 31.26 45.36
CA ALA A 35 16.14 31.34 44.25
C ALA A 35 17.46 30.65 44.64
N SER A 36 17.71 29.50 44.02
CA SER A 36 19.08 28.99 43.91
C SER A 36 19.32 28.54 42.47
N ARG A 37 20.20 29.29 41.83
CA ARG A 37 20.72 29.12 40.48
C ARG A 37 21.41 27.76 40.34
N ILE A 38 20.72 26.79 39.75
CA ILE A 38 21.33 25.54 39.31
C ILE A 38 21.50 25.68 37.79
N GLU A 39 22.77 25.63 37.33
CA GLU A 39 23.10 25.55 35.92
C GLU A 39 22.42 24.30 35.32
N PRO A 40 21.76 24.41 34.13
CA PRO A 40 21.22 23.24 33.50
C PRO A 40 22.38 22.38 32.99
N ALA A 41 22.54 21.19 33.59
CA ALA A 41 23.33 20.12 32.98
C ALA A 41 22.85 19.94 31.55
N SER A 42 23.76 20.11 30.61
CA SER A 42 23.54 19.89 29.17
C SER A 42 23.10 18.42 28.99
N GLN A 43 21.80 18.22 28.83
CA GLN A 43 21.28 16.96 28.34
C GLN A 43 21.62 16.85 26.84
N SER A 44 22.82 16.42 26.53
CA SER A 44 23.17 15.90 25.21
C SER A 44 22.59 14.49 25.05
N GLY A 45 21.28 14.42 24.99
CA GLY A 45 20.50 13.25 24.58
C GLY A 45 19.65 13.63 23.37
N ALA A 46 20.28 14.18 22.33
CA ALA A 46 19.64 14.23 21.03
C ALA A 46 19.44 12.78 20.57
N THR A 47 18.28 12.21 20.83
CA THR A 47 17.82 11.06 20.04
C THR A 47 17.94 11.51 18.59
N ALA A 48 18.85 10.87 17.83
CA ALA A 48 19.01 11.14 16.41
C ALA A 48 17.61 11.11 15.79
N ALA A 49 17.20 12.25 15.22
CA ALA A 49 15.91 12.36 14.55
C ALA A 49 15.86 11.22 13.51
N ASP A 50 14.75 10.50 13.47
CA ASP A 50 14.61 9.40 12.51
C ASP A 50 14.52 10.04 11.12
N ASP A 51 15.61 9.98 10.34
CA ASP A 51 15.69 10.53 8.99
C ASP A 51 14.59 10.00 8.05
N ASP A 52 13.95 8.88 8.42
CA ASP A 52 12.85 8.29 7.67
C ASP A 52 11.53 9.09 7.84
N ALA A 53 11.45 10.00 8.82
CA ALA A 53 10.29 10.89 8.98
C ALA A 53 10.32 12.11 8.04
N ALA A 54 11.48 12.42 7.43
CA ALA A 54 11.62 13.55 6.53
C ALA A 54 10.79 13.36 5.25
N PRO A 55 10.08 14.40 4.76
CA PRO A 55 9.30 14.29 3.54
C PRO A 55 10.17 14.06 2.31
N VAL A 56 9.95 12.97 1.58
CA VAL A 56 10.57 12.72 0.28
C VAL A 56 9.70 13.31 -0.82
N LEU A 57 10.13 14.43 -1.43
CA LEU A 57 9.29 15.22 -2.35
C LEU A 57 8.96 14.47 -3.63
N ALA A 58 9.88 13.68 -4.18
CA ALA A 58 9.65 12.87 -5.38
C ALA A 58 8.83 11.61 -5.10
N GLU A 59 8.79 11.14 -3.84
CA GLU A 59 8.12 9.91 -3.41
C GLU A 59 7.22 10.19 -2.19
N PRO A 60 6.05 10.86 -2.39
CA PRO A 60 5.19 11.30 -1.29
C PRO A 60 4.39 10.17 -0.63
N ASP A 61 4.33 8.97 -1.20
CA ASP A 61 3.49 7.87 -0.72
C ASP A 61 4.15 6.49 -0.87
N PHE A 62 3.62 5.51 -0.11
CA PHE A 62 4.06 4.11 -0.07
C PHE A 62 3.65 3.29 -1.30
N ARG A 63 2.77 3.80 -2.14
CA ARG A 63 2.35 3.18 -3.41
C ARG A 63 2.38 4.19 -4.55
N VAL A 64 2.60 3.72 -5.78
CA VAL A 64 2.40 4.51 -7.01
C VAL A 64 0.91 4.63 -7.28
N LEU A 65 0.25 3.59 -7.76
CA LEU A 65 -1.20 3.40 -7.72
C LEU A 65 -1.51 2.15 -6.89
N ASN A 66 -1.01 1.00 -7.35
CA ASN A 66 -1.12 -0.31 -6.70
C ASN A 66 0.27 -0.88 -6.37
N LEU A 67 1.30 -0.56 -7.18
CA LEU A 67 2.67 -1.01 -6.95
C LEU A 67 3.29 -0.28 -5.74
N PRO A 68 4.05 -0.99 -4.89
CA PRO A 68 4.74 -0.38 -3.76
C PRO A 68 5.87 0.55 -4.20
N SER A 69 6.14 1.55 -3.38
CA SER A 69 7.31 2.41 -3.46
C SER A 69 8.41 1.98 -2.49
N THR A 70 9.58 2.61 -2.55
CA THR A 70 10.68 2.41 -1.59
C THR A 70 10.59 3.35 -0.38
N LEU A 71 9.53 4.13 -0.27
CA LEU A 71 9.34 5.05 0.85
C LEU A 71 9.42 4.30 2.17
N ARG A 72 10.27 4.77 3.06
CA ARG A 72 10.47 4.22 4.39
C ARG A 72 9.41 4.74 5.33
N LEU A 73 9.02 3.87 6.27
CA LEU A 73 8.15 4.22 7.37
C LEU A 73 8.99 4.25 8.65
N PRO A 74 9.02 5.38 9.38
CA PRO A 74 9.76 5.46 10.64
C PRO A 74 9.26 4.40 11.62
N ARG A 75 10.11 4.00 12.54
CA ARG A 75 9.69 3.10 13.63
C ARG A 75 8.51 3.71 14.38
N HIS A 76 7.46 2.91 14.63
CA HIS A 76 6.20 3.29 15.26
C HIS A 76 5.36 4.30 14.44
N GLY A 77 5.85 4.75 13.28
CA GLY A 77 5.03 5.47 12.33
C GLY A 77 3.94 4.56 11.76
N SER A 78 2.87 5.15 11.30
CA SER A 78 1.79 4.39 10.66
C SER A 78 1.23 5.12 9.45
N GLY A 79 0.50 4.40 8.63
CA GLY A 79 -0.17 4.92 7.46
C GLY A 79 -1.47 4.18 7.19
N PHE A 80 -2.41 4.89 6.65
CA PHE A 80 -3.69 4.36 6.21
C PHE A 80 -3.87 4.68 4.72
N GLN A 81 -4.41 3.72 3.97
CA GLN A 81 -4.82 3.95 2.58
C GLN A 81 -6.20 3.34 2.32
N LEU A 82 -7.05 4.11 1.66
CA LEU A 82 -8.30 3.67 1.06
C LEU A 82 -8.11 3.64 -0.45
N THR A 83 -8.47 2.54 -1.08
CA THR A 83 -8.57 2.41 -2.53
C THR A 83 -10.03 2.23 -2.91
N HIS A 84 -10.45 2.88 -3.99
CA HIS A 84 -11.80 2.81 -4.50
C HIS A 84 -11.76 2.66 -6.02
N ARG A 85 -12.39 1.62 -6.56
CA ARG A 85 -12.46 1.34 -8.00
C ARG A 85 -13.92 1.21 -8.39
N PHE A 86 -14.42 2.16 -9.16
CA PHE A 86 -15.80 2.11 -9.66
C PHE A 86 -15.98 0.99 -10.67
N ASN A 87 -17.17 0.37 -10.70
CA ASN A 87 -17.43 -0.79 -11.55
C ASN A 87 -17.78 -0.42 -13.00
N GLY A 88 -18.06 0.85 -13.29
CA GLY A 88 -18.41 1.29 -14.63
C GLY A 88 -17.22 1.28 -15.58
N ASN A 89 -17.33 0.51 -16.68
CA ASN A 89 -16.31 0.49 -17.71
C ASN A 89 -16.47 1.68 -18.66
N LEU A 90 -15.58 2.64 -18.59
CA LEU A 90 -15.60 3.87 -19.38
C LEU A 90 -15.38 3.67 -20.90
N ARG A 91 -14.89 2.51 -21.30
CA ARG A 91 -14.74 2.15 -22.73
C ARG A 91 -15.98 1.51 -23.33
N GLN A 92 -16.97 1.21 -22.50
CA GLN A 92 -18.27 0.68 -22.95
C GLN A 92 -19.30 1.80 -23.01
N GLY A 93 -20.09 1.80 -24.08
CA GLY A 93 -21.13 2.80 -24.30
C GLY A 93 -20.63 4.10 -24.95
N SER A 94 -21.49 5.11 -24.98
CA SER A 94 -21.19 6.45 -25.48
C SER A 94 -20.70 7.38 -24.38
N LEU A 95 -20.06 8.48 -24.75
CA LEU A 95 -19.64 9.50 -23.78
C LEU A 95 -20.84 10.06 -22.99
N SER A 96 -21.99 10.28 -23.65
CA SER A 96 -23.22 10.75 -23.01
C SER A 96 -23.80 9.70 -22.04
N GLY A 97 -23.73 8.41 -22.39
CA GLY A 97 -24.12 7.33 -21.50
C GLY A 97 -23.23 7.23 -20.25
N ASN A 98 -21.91 7.36 -20.44
CA ASN A 98 -20.97 7.39 -19.32
C ASN A 98 -21.18 8.64 -18.43
N ALA A 99 -21.46 9.79 -19.00
CA ALA A 99 -21.79 10.99 -18.24
C ALA A 99 -23.10 10.83 -17.46
N GLY A 100 -24.13 10.21 -18.07
CA GLY A 100 -25.40 9.90 -17.41
C GLY A 100 -25.26 8.97 -16.21
N ASN A 101 -24.29 8.05 -16.24
CA ASN A 101 -23.93 7.14 -15.13
C ASN A 101 -22.81 7.72 -14.24
N LEU A 102 -22.57 9.02 -14.28
CA LEU A 102 -21.49 9.72 -13.56
C LEU A 102 -20.14 8.97 -13.69
N PHE A 103 -19.78 8.58 -14.93
CA PHE A 103 -18.53 7.84 -15.23
C PHE A 103 -18.34 6.56 -14.42
N GLY A 104 -19.43 5.85 -14.15
CA GLY A 104 -19.44 4.56 -13.45
C GLY A 104 -19.63 4.65 -11.94
N LEU A 105 -19.85 5.85 -11.37
CA LEU A 105 -20.07 6.01 -9.92
C LEU A 105 -21.33 5.28 -9.47
N ASP A 106 -22.40 5.25 -10.30
CA ASP A 106 -23.68 4.64 -9.96
C ASP A 106 -23.69 3.10 -10.05
N GLN A 107 -22.61 2.50 -10.55
CA GLN A 107 -22.50 1.04 -10.75
C GLN A 107 -21.85 0.30 -9.57
N GLY A 108 -21.67 0.98 -8.44
CA GLY A 108 -21.00 0.43 -7.27
C GLY A 108 -19.47 0.46 -7.43
N ALA A 109 -18.77 -0.11 -6.46
CA ALA A 109 -17.31 -0.07 -6.44
C ALA A 109 -16.69 -1.22 -5.63
N ALA A 110 -15.46 -1.58 -6.01
CA ALA A 110 -14.56 -2.35 -5.17
C ALA A 110 -13.76 -1.41 -4.28
N VAL A 111 -13.91 -1.57 -2.97
CA VAL A 111 -13.24 -0.76 -1.95
C VAL A 111 -12.18 -1.61 -1.25
N GLY A 112 -11.03 -1.00 -0.95
CA GLY A 112 -9.97 -1.62 -0.17
C GLY A 112 -9.43 -0.67 0.90
N PHE A 113 -8.98 -1.26 2.02
CA PHE A 113 -8.39 -0.57 3.15
C PHE A 113 -7.05 -1.18 3.48
N GLU A 114 -6.03 -0.33 3.63
CA GLU A 114 -4.72 -0.71 4.13
C GLU A 114 -4.41 0.03 5.42
N TYR A 115 -3.86 -0.70 6.38
CA TYR A 115 -3.16 -0.12 7.51
C TYR A 115 -1.73 -0.61 7.51
N ARG A 116 -0.78 0.31 7.61
CA ARG A 116 0.66 0.06 7.59
C ARG A 116 1.30 0.56 8.86
N PHE A 117 2.29 -0.18 9.36
CA PHE A 117 2.98 0.11 10.59
C PHE A 117 4.49 -0.15 10.49
N GLY A 118 5.30 0.78 11.00
CA GLY A 118 6.75 0.66 11.13
C GLY A 118 7.10 -0.16 12.38
N ILE A 119 7.47 -1.42 12.19
CA ILE A 119 7.78 -2.38 13.27
C ILE A 119 9.14 -2.04 13.89
N ALA A 120 10.13 -1.85 13.05
CA ALA A 120 11.50 -1.56 13.40
C ALA A 120 12.10 -0.61 12.37
N ARG A 121 13.32 -0.15 12.61
CA ARG A 121 14.05 0.64 11.62
C ARG A 121 14.16 -0.16 10.32
N HIS A 122 13.73 0.42 9.20
CA HIS A 122 13.72 -0.18 7.86
C HIS A 122 12.75 -1.37 7.68
N VAL A 123 11.93 -1.71 8.68
CA VAL A 123 10.96 -2.82 8.59
C VAL A 123 9.55 -2.29 8.78
N GLN A 124 8.71 -2.54 7.81
CA GLN A 124 7.30 -2.19 7.86
C GLN A 124 6.42 -3.38 7.51
N ALA A 125 5.24 -3.43 8.12
CA ALA A 125 4.21 -4.40 7.79
C ALA A 125 2.91 -3.67 7.45
N ALA A 126 2.08 -4.30 6.63
CA ALA A 126 0.75 -3.81 6.33
C ALA A 126 -0.25 -4.96 6.28
N VAL A 127 -1.48 -4.63 6.61
CA VAL A 127 -2.64 -5.45 6.32
C VAL A 127 -3.53 -4.69 5.35
N TYR A 128 -3.94 -5.35 4.28
CA TYR A 128 -4.83 -4.81 3.28
C TYR A 128 -6.04 -5.72 3.11
N ARG A 129 -7.22 -5.15 3.03
CA ARG A 129 -8.44 -5.88 2.72
C ARG A 129 -9.16 -5.20 1.58
N THR A 130 -9.54 -5.96 0.56
CA THR A 130 -10.35 -5.49 -0.58
C THR A 130 -11.68 -6.24 -0.67
N ALA A 131 -12.69 -5.58 -1.24
CA ALA A 131 -13.99 -6.19 -1.51
C ALA A 131 -13.90 -7.28 -2.61
N ILE A 132 -12.89 -7.22 -3.51
CA ILE A 132 -12.68 -8.22 -4.55
C ILE A 132 -12.34 -9.55 -3.88
N ASP A 133 -13.16 -10.58 -4.14
CA ASP A 133 -13.06 -11.91 -3.53
C ASP A 133 -12.95 -11.88 -1.99
N LYS A 134 -13.36 -10.78 -1.34
CA LYS A 134 -13.14 -10.53 0.10
C LYS A 134 -11.70 -10.82 0.52
N THR A 135 -10.72 -10.42 -0.31
CA THR A 135 -9.31 -10.77 -0.13
C THR A 135 -8.69 -9.98 1.00
N PHE A 136 -7.99 -10.67 1.91
CA PHE A 136 -6.99 -10.09 2.80
C PHE A 136 -5.59 -10.33 2.23
N GLN A 137 -4.71 -9.33 2.35
CA GLN A 137 -3.29 -9.44 2.07
C GLN A 137 -2.50 -8.94 3.28
N PHE A 138 -1.60 -9.79 3.78
CA PHE A 138 -0.57 -9.42 4.73
C PHE A 138 0.73 -9.19 3.98
N TYR A 139 1.43 -8.12 4.31
CA TYR A 139 2.56 -7.65 3.54
C TYR A 139 3.66 -7.15 4.47
N GLY A 140 4.88 -7.57 4.22
CA GLY A 140 6.10 -7.13 4.89
C GLY A 140 7.07 -6.52 3.88
N LYS A 141 7.74 -5.42 4.26
CA LYS A 141 8.78 -4.79 3.45
C LYS A 141 10.00 -4.46 4.32
N TYR A 142 11.18 -4.80 3.79
CA TYR A 142 12.47 -4.44 4.36
C TYR A 142 13.22 -3.49 3.42
N ASP A 143 13.51 -2.29 3.88
CA ASP A 143 14.15 -1.23 3.12
C ASP A 143 15.67 -1.36 3.24
N ALA A 144 16.27 -2.17 2.36
CA ALA A 144 17.67 -2.59 2.44
C ALA A 144 18.65 -1.48 2.10
N VAL A 145 18.37 -0.71 1.03
CA VAL A 145 19.27 0.33 0.50
C VAL A 145 18.48 1.61 0.25
N ARG A 146 19.04 2.76 0.58
CA ARG A 146 18.51 4.08 0.24
C ARG A 146 19.42 4.74 -0.77
N GLN A 147 18.84 5.36 -1.79
CA GLN A 147 19.56 6.19 -2.75
C GLN A 147 20.32 7.32 -2.04
N SER A 148 21.57 7.53 -2.44
CA SER A 148 22.45 8.58 -1.98
C SER A 148 23.35 9.05 -3.14
N ASP A 149 24.26 9.97 -2.90
CA ASP A 149 25.20 10.41 -3.93
C ASP A 149 26.11 9.27 -4.44
N SER A 150 26.43 8.30 -3.59
CA SER A 150 27.24 7.13 -3.94
C SER A 150 26.43 5.91 -4.40
N ILE A 151 25.15 5.86 -4.10
CA ILE A 151 24.26 4.73 -4.41
C ILE A 151 23.10 5.24 -5.28
N PRO A 152 23.05 4.89 -6.58
CA PRO A 152 22.13 5.53 -7.53
C PRO A 152 20.67 5.08 -7.41
N VAL A 153 20.35 4.08 -6.57
CA VAL A 153 19.00 3.51 -6.43
C VAL A 153 18.68 3.19 -4.98
N SER A 154 17.38 3.14 -4.65
CA SER A 154 16.89 2.51 -3.42
C SER A 154 16.42 1.09 -3.73
N LEU A 155 16.54 0.19 -2.75
CA LEU A 155 16.15 -1.21 -2.86
C LEU A 155 15.40 -1.64 -1.61
N SER A 156 14.24 -2.27 -1.80
CA SER A 156 13.48 -2.92 -0.73
C SER A 156 13.14 -4.35 -1.12
N ALA A 157 13.20 -5.26 -0.17
CA ALA A 157 12.66 -6.62 -0.30
C ALA A 157 11.22 -6.65 0.22
N LEU A 158 10.36 -7.45 -0.39
CA LEU A 158 8.98 -7.62 0.04
C LEU A 158 8.56 -9.09 0.08
N VAL A 159 7.68 -9.37 1.00
CA VAL A 159 7.00 -10.65 1.15
C VAL A 159 5.52 -10.38 1.43
N SER A 160 4.64 -11.17 0.82
CA SER A 160 3.22 -11.10 1.16
C SER A 160 2.56 -12.46 1.08
N VAL A 161 1.40 -12.55 1.70
CA VAL A 161 0.46 -13.64 1.50
C VAL A 161 -0.94 -13.03 1.42
N GLU A 162 -1.69 -13.43 0.40
CA GLU A 162 -3.10 -13.08 0.31
C GLU A 162 -3.97 -14.33 0.35
N GLY A 163 -5.21 -14.18 0.79
CA GLY A 163 -6.22 -15.23 0.81
C GLY A 163 -7.60 -14.64 0.56
N ALA A 164 -8.40 -15.37 -0.21
CA ALA A 164 -9.78 -15.00 -0.52
C ALA A 164 -10.75 -15.41 0.59
N ASP A 165 -12.02 -14.99 0.46
CA ASP A 165 -13.12 -15.21 1.40
C ASP A 165 -12.73 -14.97 2.87
N ASN A 166 -12.24 -13.76 3.15
CA ASN A 166 -11.75 -13.35 4.47
C ASN A 166 -10.57 -14.21 4.99
N PHE A 167 -9.63 -14.54 4.10
CA PHE A 167 -8.45 -15.36 4.37
C PHE A 167 -8.78 -16.82 4.73
N GLN A 168 -9.81 -17.40 4.11
CA GLN A 168 -10.21 -18.79 4.35
C GLN A 168 -9.78 -19.74 3.25
N GLU A 169 -9.54 -19.22 2.02
CA GLU A 169 -9.20 -20.04 0.86
C GLU A 169 -8.30 -19.31 -0.15
N ARG A 170 -7.83 -20.05 -1.15
CA ARG A 170 -7.07 -19.52 -2.31
C ARG A 170 -5.88 -18.67 -1.90
N TYR A 171 -5.01 -19.23 -1.07
CA TYR A 171 -3.80 -18.54 -0.62
C TYR A 171 -2.81 -18.35 -1.75
N SER A 172 -2.31 -17.12 -1.89
CA SER A 172 -1.30 -16.75 -2.88
C SER A 172 -0.15 -15.99 -2.20
N PRO A 173 0.88 -16.70 -1.73
CA PRO A 173 2.10 -16.06 -1.26
C PRO A 173 2.88 -15.44 -2.41
N ALA A 174 3.60 -14.34 -2.11
CA ALA A 174 4.42 -13.64 -3.07
C ALA A 174 5.74 -13.16 -2.45
N LEU A 175 6.77 -13.14 -3.29
CA LEU A 175 8.09 -12.59 -2.99
C LEU A 175 8.49 -11.60 -4.07
N GLY A 176 9.12 -10.52 -3.69
CA GLY A 176 9.55 -9.52 -4.68
C GLY A 176 10.56 -8.53 -4.16
N LEU A 177 10.94 -7.65 -5.05
CA LEU A 177 11.83 -6.53 -4.78
C LEU A 177 11.15 -5.25 -5.27
N VAL A 178 11.52 -4.13 -4.68
CA VAL A 178 11.18 -2.79 -5.17
C VAL A 178 12.49 -2.05 -5.39
N VAL A 179 12.73 -1.65 -6.61
CA VAL A 179 13.86 -0.79 -6.98
C VAL A 179 13.30 0.56 -7.35
N SER A 180 13.85 1.63 -6.82
CA SER A 180 13.49 2.98 -7.27
C SER A 180 14.72 3.83 -7.55
N ARG A 181 14.51 4.82 -8.43
CA ARG A 181 15.44 5.90 -8.66
C ARG A 181 14.71 7.23 -8.66
N MET A 182 15.17 8.12 -7.83
CA MET A 182 14.71 9.50 -7.80
C MET A 182 15.68 10.40 -8.57
N VAL A 183 15.16 11.31 -9.39
CA VAL A 183 15.93 12.33 -10.10
C VAL A 183 15.50 13.70 -9.58
N GLY A 184 16.36 14.27 -8.75
CA GLY A 184 16.04 15.45 -7.96
C GLY A 184 14.79 15.21 -7.09
N ASP A 185 14.02 16.25 -6.90
CA ASP A 185 12.78 16.26 -6.11
C ASP A 185 11.51 16.13 -6.99
N ARG A 186 11.66 15.81 -8.29
CA ARG A 186 10.58 15.85 -9.29
C ARG A 186 10.19 14.51 -9.88
N LEU A 187 11.12 13.59 -10.06
CA LEU A 187 10.87 12.32 -10.73
C LEU A 187 11.24 11.15 -9.81
N ALA A 188 10.35 10.18 -9.72
CA ALA A 188 10.65 8.86 -9.18
C ALA A 188 10.21 7.78 -10.19
N ALA A 189 11.11 6.84 -10.47
CA ALA A 189 10.85 5.67 -11.31
C ALA A 189 10.99 4.40 -10.47
N TYR A 190 10.18 3.40 -10.77
CA TYR A 190 10.06 2.16 -9.99
C TYR A 190 10.09 0.95 -10.88
N ALA A 191 10.76 -0.10 -10.41
CA ALA A 191 10.69 -1.45 -10.96
C ALA A 191 10.42 -2.44 -9.83
N THR A 192 9.42 -3.30 -9.98
CA THR A 192 8.96 -4.20 -8.93
C THR A 192 8.78 -5.60 -9.50
N PRO A 193 9.87 -6.39 -9.62
CA PRO A 193 9.76 -7.81 -9.93
C PRO A 193 9.12 -8.56 -8.77
N VAL A 194 8.07 -9.34 -9.05
CA VAL A 194 7.33 -10.13 -8.06
C VAL A 194 7.02 -11.50 -8.64
N TRP A 195 7.36 -12.54 -7.88
CA TRP A 195 6.84 -13.88 -8.06
C TRP A 195 5.64 -14.09 -7.16
N VAL A 196 4.55 -14.62 -7.71
CA VAL A 196 3.31 -14.93 -7.00
C VAL A 196 2.98 -16.40 -7.22
N HIS A 197 2.88 -17.14 -6.13
CA HIS A 197 2.42 -18.51 -6.14
C HIS A 197 0.91 -18.59 -6.27
N ASN A 198 0.42 -19.65 -6.91
CA ASN A 198 -1.01 -20.00 -7.00
C ASN A 198 -1.90 -18.86 -7.57
N THR A 199 -1.41 -18.15 -8.58
CA THR A 199 -2.13 -17.02 -9.20
C THR A 199 -3.46 -17.44 -9.85
N ALA A 200 -3.55 -18.69 -10.34
CA ALA A 200 -4.72 -19.25 -11.00
C ALA A 200 -5.69 -19.98 -10.02
N ALA A 201 -5.55 -19.79 -8.73
CA ALA A 201 -6.36 -20.46 -7.71
C ALA A 201 -7.87 -20.32 -7.92
N ILE A 202 -8.33 -19.20 -8.50
CA ILE A 202 -9.74 -18.98 -8.87
C ILE A 202 -10.26 -20.03 -9.88
N LEU A 203 -9.38 -20.65 -10.65
CA LEU A 203 -9.69 -21.71 -11.60
C LEU A 203 -9.44 -23.11 -11.02
N ASN A 204 -9.10 -23.22 -9.74
CA ASN A 204 -8.67 -24.46 -9.08
C ASN A 204 -7.46 -25.12 -9.77
N VAL A 205 -6.57 -24.30 -10.34
CA VAL A 205 -5.33 -24.72 -10.99
C VAL A 205 -4.17 -24.06 -10.28
N ASP A 206 -3.24 -24.85 -9.80
CA ASP A 206 -2.01 -24.34 -9.19
C ASP A 206 -1.05 -23.86 -10.28
N ARG A 207 -0.86 -22.57 -10.37
CA ARG A 207 0.03 -21.92 -11.34
C ARG A 207 0.64 -20.67 -10.74
N ASP A 208 1.91 -20.50 -11.02
CA ASP A 208 2.67 -19.33 -10.60
C ASP A 208 2.71 -18.27 -11.69
N THR A 209 2.97 -17.04 -11.28
CA THR A 209 3.20 -15.91 -12.20
C THR A 209 4.41 -15.10 -11.71
N VAL A 210 5.26 -14.71 -12.66
CA VAL A 210 6.24 -13.65 -12.44
C VAL A 210 5.79 -12.44 -13.23
N PHE A 211 5.64 -11.30 -12.57
CA PHE A 211 5.45 -10.02 -13.24
C PHE A 211 6.53 -9.02 -12.84
N VAL A 212 6.78 -8.03 -13.70
CA VAL A 212 7.67 -6.91 -13.41
C VAL A 212 6.85 -5.64 -13.46
N GLY A 213 6.41 -5.17 -12.30
CA GLY A 213 5.76 -3.87 -12.20
C GLY A 213 6.74 -2.75 -12.57
N VAL A 214 6.32 -1.85 -13.45
CA VAL A 214 7.06 -0.63 -13.78
C VAL A 214 6.15 0.57 -13.52
N GLY A 215 6.64 1.55 -12.80
CA GLY A 215 5.86 2.73 -12.45
C GLY A 215 6.69 4.00 -12.44
N GLY A 216 6.02 5.10 -12.45
CA GLY A 216 6.65 6.41 -12.35
C GLY A 216 5.74 7.47 -11.75
N ARG A 217 6.38 8.48 -11.18
CA ARG A 217 5.75 9.65 -10.60
C ARG A 217 6.52 10.89 -11.00
N VAL A 218 5.82 11.89 -11.56
CA VAL A 218 6.39 13.18 -11.94
C VAL A 218 5.70 14.28 -11.15
N ARG A 219 6.45 15.01 -10.35
CA ARG A 219 5.97 16.18 -9.61
C ARG A 219 5.89 17.37 -10.56
N VAL A 220 4.67 17.76 -10.93
CA VAL A 220 4.39 18.84 -11.87
C VAL A 220 4.21 20.20 -11.21
N SER A 221 3.84 20.22 -9.91
CA SER A 221 3.85 21.42 -9.08
C SER A 221 4.26 21.07 -7.63
N SER A 222 4.28 22.03 -6.72
CA SER A 222 4.72 21.82 -5.33
C SER A 222 3.98 20.66 -4.61
N THR A 223 2.74 20.39 -4.99
CA THR A 223 1.87 19.39 -4.35
C THR A 223 1.14 18.48 -5.32
N VAL A 224 1.34 18.62 -6.64
CA VAL A 224 0.63 17.85 -7.67
C VAL A 224 1.60 16.97 -8.43
N TYR A 225 1.19 15.72 -8.66
CA TYR A 225 1.96 14.70 -9.36
C TYR A 225 1.11 14.03 -10.45
N VAL A 226 1.76 13.61 -11.52
CA VAL A 226 1.23 12.68 -12.52
C VAL A 226 1.90 11.35 -12.28
N VAL A 227 1.11 10.29 -12.28
CA VAL A 227 1.57 8.93 -11.96
C VAL A 227 1.09 7.93 -12.99
N GLY A 228 1.85 6.87 -13.18
CA GLY A 228 1.45 5.76 -14.02
C GLY A 228 2.21 4.49 -13.66
N GLU A 229 1.58 3.35 -13.90
CA GLU A 229 2.17 2.03 -13.69
C GLU A 229 1.64 1.01 -14.68
N ILE A 230 2.43 -0.03 -14.94
CA ILE A 230 2.07 -1.22 -15.70
C ILE A 230 2.75 -2.43 -15.07
N ALA A 231 2.08 -3.58 -15.05
CA ALA A 231 2.58 -4.84 -14.49
C ALA A 231 2.62 -5.95 -15.57
N PRO A 232 3.54 -5.89 -16.54
CA PRO A 232 3.72 -6.94 -17.52
C PRO A 232 4.16 -8.24 -16.86
N ARG A 233 3.56 -9.34 -17.29
CA ARG A 233 3.95 -10.68 -16.85
C ARG A 233 5.14 -11.16 -17.66
N ALA A 234 6.20 -11.57 -16.96
CA ALA A 234 7.45 -12.08 -17.53
C ALA A 234 7.43 -13.60 -17.68
N GLY A 235 6.55 -14.33 -16.97
CA GLY A 235 6.44 -15.77 -17.05
C GLY A 235 5.29 -16.35 -16.23
N GLY A 236 4.95 -17.60 -16.48
CA GLY A 236 3.90 -18.33 -15.79
C GLY A 236 2.49 -18.06 -16.32
N TYR A 237 1.49 -18.15 -15.44
CA TYR A 237 0.09 -17.92 -15.79
C TYR A 237 -0.13 -16.47 -16.20
N SER A 238 -0.64 -16.25 -17.39
CA SER A 238 -0.77 -14.92 -18.01
C SER A 238 -2.10 -14.80 -18.76
N PRO A 239 -3.23 -14.70 -18.05
CA PRO A 239 -4.53 -14.47 -18.68
C PRO A 239 -4.64 -13.01 -19.12
N ASP A 240 -5.41 -12.75 -20.17
CA ASP A 240 -5.78 -11.43 -20.67
C ASP A 240 -4.60 -10.43 -20.80
N LYS A 241 -4.77 -9.16 -20.41
CA LYS A 241 -3.80 -8.08 -20.56
C LYS A 241 -3.05 -7.78 -19.26
N SER A 242 -1.88 -7.17 -19.39
CA SER A 242 -1.16 -6.64 -18.23
C SER A 242 -2.02 -5.60 -17.50
N ALA A 243 -1.99 -5.63 -16.17
CA ALA A 243 -2.60 -4.56 -15.38
C ALA A 243 -1.85 -3.25 -15.64
N TYR A 244 -2.55 -2.16 -15.87
CA TYR A 244 -1.99 -0.82 -15.95
C TYR A 244 -2.95 0.21 -15.36
N GLY A 245 -2.37 1.34 -14.97
CA GLY A 245 -3.14 2.49 -14.52
C GLY A 245 -2.33 3.77 -14.60
N PHE A 246 -3.03 4.89 -14.57
CA PHE A 246 -2.45 6.23 -14.53
C PHE A 246 -3.36 7.19 -13.78
N GLY A 247 -2.83 8.30 -13.32
CA GLY A 247 -3.63 9.23 -12.54
C GLY A 247 -2.91 10.52 -12.18
N VAL A 248 -3.61 11.32 -11.39
CA VAL A 248 -3.11 12.57 -10.82
C VAL A 248 -3.24 12.51 -9.32
N GLU A 249 -2.20 12.95 -8.62
CA GLU A 249 -2.15 13.01 -7.17
C GLU A 249 -2.04 14.44 -6.68
N LYS A 250 -2.63 14.72 -5.55
CA LYS A 250 -2.46 15.97 -4.81
C LYS A 250 -2.13 15.69 -3.35
N ARG A 251 -0.98 16.20 -2.90
CA ARG A 251 -0.57 16.15 -1.49
C ARG A 251 -1.11 17.36 -0.75
N VAL A 252 -1.73 17.12 0.40
CA VAL A 252 -2.24 18.17 1.30
C VAL A 252 -1.84 17.79 2.73
N GLY A 253 -0.79 18.40 3.25
CA GLY A 253 -0.20 18.00 4.54
C GLY A 253 0.25 16.52 4.52
N GLY A 254 -0.20 15.75 5.50
CA GLY A 254 0.03 14.30 5.59
C GLY A 254 -0.91 13.44 4.74
N HIS A 255 -1.82 14.03 3.98
CA HIS A 255 -2.75 13.32 3.09
C HIS A 255 -2.25 13.32 1.65
N LEU A 256 -2.58 12.26 0.91
CA LEU A 256 -2.45 12.18 -0.54
C LEU A 256 -3.79 11.76 -1.12
N PHE A 257 -4.30 12.57 -2.04
CA PHE A 257 -5.49 12.31 -2.83
C PHE A 257 -5.07 11.96 -4.24
N GLN A 258 -5.59 10.86 -4.79
CA GLN A 258 -5.26 10.42 -6.14
C GLN A 258 -6.56 10.07 -6.89
N ILE A 259 -6.76 10.65 -8.07
CA ILE A 259 -7.75 10.19 -9.04
C ILE A 259 -7.00 9.38 -10.09
N ASN A 260 -7.50 8.20 -10.39
CA ASN A 260 -6.82 7.26 -11.28
C ASN A 260 -7.77 6.52 -12.22
N PHE A 261 -7.19 6.01 -13.30
CA PHE A 261 -7.82 5.18 -14.30
C PHE A 261 -7.04 3.87 -14.41
N ASN A 262 -7.72 2.73 -14.37
CA ASN A 262 -7.11 1.42 -14.40
C ASN A 262 -7.86 0.51 -15.38
N ASN A 263 -7.15 -0.42 -16.02
CA ASN A 263 -7.79 -1.44 -16.87
C ASN A 263 -8.31 -2.65 -16.08
N GLY A 264 -8.30 -2.58 -14.76
CA GLY A 264 -8.80 -3.60 -13.86
C GLY A 264 -9.02 -3.02 -12.47
N GLN A 265 -9.67 -3.77 -11.60
CA GLN A 265 -9.97 -3.35 -10.23
C GLN A 265 -9.00 -3.96 -9.20
N GLY A 266 -8.10 -4.85 -9.65
CA GLY A 266 -7.13 -5.53 -8.81
C GLY A 266 -6.14 -4.59 -8.15
N THR A 267 -5.85 -4.84 -6.86
CA THR A 267 -5.02 -3.98 -6.01
C THR A 267 -3.98 -4.74 -5.20
N THR A 268 -4.13 -6.08 -5.07
CA THR A 268 -3.17 -6.97 -4.41
C THR A 268 -2.18 -7.58 -5.41
N PHE A 269 -1.08 -8.18 -4.95
CA PHE A 269 -0.08 -8.76 -5.85
C PHE A 269 -0.64 -9.92 -6.68
N GLY A 270 -1.45 -10.79 -6.10
CA GLY A 270 -2.10 -11.86 -6.85
C GLY A 270 -3.12 -11.34 -7.87
N GLN A 271 -3.86 -10.27 -7.52
CA GLN A 271 -4.79 -9.62 -8.45
C GLN A 271 -4.04 -8.93 -9.59
N LEU A 272 -2.92 -8.25 -9.32
CA LEU A 272 -2.06 -7.65 -10.36
C LEU A 272 -1.40 -8.71 -11.25
N ALA A 273 -0.98 -9.83 -10.67
CA ALA A 273 -0.44 -10.96 -11.42
C ALA A 273 -1.48 -11.57 -12.38
N ARG A 274 -2.75 -11.61 -12.00
CA ARG A 274 -3.86 -11.99 -12.91
C ARG A 274 -4.06 -10.99 -14.04
N GLY A 275 -3.63 -9.73 -13.85
CA GLY A 275 -3.65 -8.68 -14.87
C GLY A 275 -4.91 -7.83 -14.86
N GLY A 276 -5.10 -7.13 -15.96
CA GLY A 276 -6.27 -6.29 -16.22
C GLY A 276 -7.08 -6.83 -17.39
N LEU A 277 -8.23 -6.24 -17.62
CA LEU A 277 -9.16 -6.62 -18.68
C LEU A 277 -8.82 -5.91 -20.00
N ALA A 278 -8.98 -6.63 -21.13
CA ALA A 278 -8.90 -6.01 -22.43
C ALA A 278 -10.05 -4.99 -22.60
N ASP A 279 -9.77 -3.93 -23.35
CA ASP A 279 -10.75 -2.89 -23.72
C ASP A 279 -11.59 -2.35 -22.55
N SER A 280 -10.96 -2.31 -21.38
CA SER A 280 -11.60 -1.83 -20.16
C SER A 280 -10.82 -0.65 -19.57
N LEU A 281 -11.55 0.29 -18.98
CA LEU A 281 -11.00 1.41 -18.23
C LEU A 281 -11.99 1.79 -17.12
N PHE A 282 -11.52 1.78 -15.90
CA PHE A 282 -12.32 2.07 -14.71
C PHE A 282 -11.79 3.31 -14.02
N LEU A 283 -12.68 4.20 -13.61
CA LEU A 283 -12.35 5.31 -12.74
C LEU A 283 -12.11 4.79 -11.31
N GLY A 284 -11.19 5.41 -10.60
CA GLY A 284 -10.96 5.14 -9.21
C GLY A 284 -10.32 6.30 -8.48
N PHE A 285 -10.21 6.18 -7.19
CA PHE A 285 -9.40 7.08 -6.38
C PHE A 285 -8.68 6.33 -5.26
N ASN A 286 -7.57 6.91 -4.81
CA ASN A 286 -6.88 6.50 -3.59
C ASN A 286 -6.84 7.70 -2.64
N LEU A 287 -7.01 7.42 -1.36
CA LEU A 287 -6.80 8.37 -0.28
C LEU A 287 -5.80 7.76 0.69
N ALA A 288 -4.67 8.41 0.89
CA ALA A 288 -3.66 7.97 1.84
C ALA A 288 -3.44 9.02 2.92
N ARG A 289 -3.10 8.57 4.13
CA ARG A 289 -2.67 9.42 5.23
C ARG A 289 -1.51 8.79 5.99
N LYS A 290 -0.51 9.59 6.28
CA LYS A 290 0.65 9.22 7.11
C LYS A 290 0.51 9.83 8.49
N PHE A 291 0.91 9.06 9.52
CA PHE A 291 0.86 9.44 10.93
C PHE A 291 2.26 9.31 11.53
N PHE A 292 3.09 10.30 11.29
CA PHE A 292 4.43 10.51 11.89
C PHE A 292 4.96 11.89 11.58
#